data_413798f82980b482dc93a0c08524ba19
#
_entry.id   413798f82980b482dc93a0c08524ba19
#
_cell.length_a   1.000
_cell.length_b   1.000
_cell.length_c   1.000
_cell.angle_alpha   90.00
_cell.angle_beta   90.00
_cell.angle_gamma   90.00
#
_symmetry.space_group_name_H-M   'P 1'
#
loop_
_entity.id
_entity.type
_entity.pdbx_description
1 polymer ?
#
loop_
_entity_poly.entity_id
_entity_poly.type
_entity_poly.pdbx_seq_one_letter_code
_entity_poly.pdbx_strand_id
1 'polypeptide(L)'
;MRPRPYAYRHVVATLEGCRSNLLDDKFMLSVTLKAIQNANMKLAKTKTTNPLVYRVDDDVMGGGVSVNALITTSHLTVHTSRLFKTVEFDCATCGCHSDPWAALETFKRALRASHVTIQYEHDDLKSQVLTVPPIRS
;
A
#
# COMPACT_ATOMS: atom_id res chain seq x y z
N MET A 1 23.81 13.51 0.73
CA MET A 1 22.62 13.28 1.58
C MET A 1 23.02 12.52 2.84
N ARG A 2 22.51 12.96 3.97
CA ARG A 2 22.79 12.27 5.23
C ARG A 2 22.09 10.93 5.26
N PRO A 3 22.78 9.83 5.64
CA PRO A 3 22.14 8.54 5.79
C PRO A 3 21.02 8.60 6.85
N ARG A 4 19.93 7.89 6.60
CA ARG A 4 18.86 7.76 7.57
C ARG A 4 19.22 6.71 8.62
N PRO A 5 18.84 6.90 9.88
CA PRO A 5 19.06 5.89 10.91
C PRO A 5 18.08 4.72 10.82
N TYR A 6 17.20 4.72 9.83
CA TYR A 6 16.20 3.69 9.58
C TYR A 6 16.09 3.44 8.09
N ALA A 7 15.59 2.29 7.71
CA ALA A 7 15.30 1.99 6.32
C ALA A 7 13.91 2.55 5.96
N TYR A 8 13.86 3.45 5.00
CA TYR A 8 12.61 3.98 4.46
C TYR A 8 12.31 3.29 3.14
N ARG A 9 11.09 2.81 3.01
CA ARG A 9 10.64 2.11 1.81
C ARG A 9 9.29 2.66 1.41
N HIS A 10 9.14 3.05 0.15
CA HIS A 10 7.92 3.69 -0.34
C HIS A 10 7.60 3.17 -1.73
N VAL A 11 6.37 2.68 -1.91
CA VAL A 11 5.90 2.17 -3.20
C VAL A 11 4.57 2.84 -3.51
N VAL A 12 4.49 3.44 -4.69
CA VAL A 12 3.26 3.98 -5.25
C VAL A 12 3.00 3.25 -6.56
N ALA A 13 1.82 2.67 -6.70
CA ALA A 13 1.50 1.83 -7.85
C ALA A 13 0.05 1.99 -8.26
N THR A 14 -0.21 1.72 -9.54
CA THR A 14 -1.56 1.58 -10.07
C THR A 14 -1.77 0.12 -10.44
N LEU A 15 -2.82 -0.49 -9.88
CA LEU A 15 -3.25 -1.82 -10.26
C LEU A 15 -4.37 -1.67 -11.28
N GLU A 16 -4.25 -2.36 -12.41
CA GLU A 16 -5.17 -2.23 -13.53
C GLU A 16 -5.85 -3.56 -13.84
N GLY A 17 -7.03 -3.48 -14.44
CA GLY A 17 -7.79 -4.67 -14.79
C GLY A 17 -8.23 -5.48 -13.58
N CYS A 18 -8.58 -4.80 -12.51
CA CYS A 18 -9.03 -5.43 -11.27
C CYS A 18 -10.41 -6.05 -11.50
N ARG A 19 -10.59 -7.29 -11.04
CA ARG A 19 -11.80 -8.08 -11.30
C ARG A 19 -12.65 -8.29 -10.06
N SER A 20 -12.19 -7.85 -8.91
CA SER A 20 -12.93 -7.96 -7.67
C SER A 20 -13.90 -6.79 -7.50
N ASN A 21 -14.77 -6.89 -6.50
CA ASN A 21 -15.78 -5.89 -6.23
C ASN A 21 -15.16 -4.62 -5.64
N LEU A 22 -14.98 -3.62 -6.48
CA LEU A 22 -14.30 -2.38 -6.13
C LEU A 22 -15.19 -1.36 -5.40
N LEU A 23 -16.48 -1.68 -5.21
CA LEU A 23 -17.39 -0.88 -4.40
C LEU A 23 -17.67 -1.51 -3.03
N ASP A 24 -17.08 -2.65 -2.74
CA ASP A 24 -17.31 -3.34 -1.48
C ASP A 24 -16.33 -2.84 -0.42
N ASP A 25 -16.81 -1.95 0.44
CA ASP A 25 -15.98 -1.34 1.47
C ASP A 25 -15.47 -2.37 2.50
N LYS A 26 -16.29 -3.35 2.84
CA LYS A 26 -15.89 -4.41 3.79
C LYS A 26 -14.81 -5.30 3.19
N PHE A 27 -14.96 -5.63 1.90
CA PHE A 27 -13.95 -6.40 1.20
C PHE A 27 -12.63 -5.64 1.13
N MET A 28 -12.67 -4.37 0.73
CA MET A 28 -11.46 -3.56 0.65
C MET A 28 -10.77 -3.38 2.01
N LEU A 29 -11.56 -3.24 3.07
CA LEU A 29 -11.00 -3.19 4.42
C LEU A 29 -10.32 -4.51 4.77
N SER A 30 -10.95 -5.65 4.46
CA SER A 30 -10.36 -6.96 4.77
C SER A 30 -9.05 -7.19 4.01
N VAL A 31 -8.99 -6.79 2.74
CA VAL A 31 -7.76 -6.88 1.95
C VAL A 31 -6.67 -6.01 2.54
N THR A 32 -7.03 -4.79 2.96
CA THR A 32 -6.08 -3.87 3.58
C THR A 32 -5.48 -4.46 4.86
N LEU A 33 -6.32 -5.01 5.72
CA LEU A 33 -5.85 -5.63 6.97
C LEU A 33 -4.95 -6.84 6.70
N LYS A 34 -5.30 -7.64 5.69
CA LYS A 34 -4.46 -8.77 5.28
C LYS A 34 -3.12 -8.29 4.72
N ALA A 35 -3.12 -7.23 3.92
CA ALA A 35 -1.91 -6.66 3.36
C ALA A 35 -0.97 -6.17 4.47
N ILE A 36 -1.52 -5.50 5.48
CA ILE A 36 -0.76 -5.03 6.64
C ILE A 36 -0.10 -6.21 7.34
N GLN A 37 -0.85 -7.28 7.56
CA GLN A 37 -0.33 -8.49 8.19
C GLN A 37 0.78 -9.14 7.35
N ASN A 38 0.53 -9.33 6.05
CA ASN A 38 1.49 -9.96 5.14
C ASN A 38 2.77 -9.15 4.98
N ALA A 39 2.66 -7.84 5.12
CA ALA A 39 3.80 -6.94 5.01
C ALA A 39 4.58 -6.81 6.32
N ASN A 40 4.19 -7.54 7.34
CA ASN A 40 4.79 -7.46 8.66
C ASN A 40 4.75 -6.04 9.23
N MET A 41 3.66 -5.35 8.96
CA MET A 41 3.40 -4.01 9.49
C MET A 41 2.46 -4.09 10.69
N LYS A 42 2.41 -3.02 11.46
CA LYS A 42 1.60 -2.95 12.65
C LYS A 42 0.64 -1.77 12.55
N LEU A 43 -0.65 -2.07 12.57
CA LEU A 43 -1.68 -1.03 12.56
C LEU A 43 -1.53 -0.15 13.80
N ALA A 44 -1.51 1.16 13.59
CA ALA A 44 -1.37 2.10 14.69
C ALA A 44 -2.65 2.15 15.53
N LYS A 45 -2.49 2.26 16.84
CA LYS A 45 -3.60 2.52 17.75
C LYS A 45 -3.87 4.01 17.75
N THR A 46 -5.06 4.40 17.33
CA THR A 46 -5.45 5.79 17.23
C THR A 46 -6.67 6.07 18.11
N LYS A 47 -6.93 7.34 18.40
CA LYS A 47 -8.11 7.75 19.15
C LYS A 47 -9.38 7.67 18.30
N THR A 48 -9.23 7.60 16.98
CA THR A 48 -10.33 7.50 16.03
C THR A 48 -10.25 6.16 15.30
N THR A 49 -11.20 5.91 14.40
CA THR A 49 -11.22 4.68 13.60
C THR A 49 -9.97 4.58 12.73
N ASN A 50 -9.32 3.41 12.75
CA ASN A 50 -8.18 3.11 11.90
C ASN A 50 -8.23 1.62 11.52
N PRO A 51 -8.29 1.25 10.25
CA PRO A 51 -8.27 2.13 9.06
C PRO A 51 -9.55 2.94 8.90
N LEU A 52 -9.42 4.10 8.27
CA LEU A 52 -10.57 4.90 7.85
C LEU A 52 -11.02 4.42 6.47
N VAL A 53 -12.32 4.14 6.33
CA VAL A 53 -12.90 3.67 5.09
C VAL A 53 -13.95 4.65 4.61
N TYR A 54 -13.89 5.01 3.34
CA TYR A 54 -14.85 5.91 2.72
C TYR A 54 -15.30 5.34 1.40
N ARG A 55 -16.62 5.26 1.21
CA ARG A 55 -17.23 4.74 -0.01
C ARG A 55 -18.04 5.84 -0.70
N VAL A 56 -17.82 5.95 -2.00
CA VAL A 56 -18.63 6.80 -2.88
C VAL A 56 -19.32 5.89 -3.88
N ASP A 57 -20.66 5.94 -3.92
CA ASP A 57 -21.42 5.02 -4.78
C ASP A 57 -21.33 5.40 -6.25
N ASP A 58 -21.25 6.70 -6.55
CA ASP A 58 -21.14 7.16 -7.93
C ASP A 58 -20.46 8.53 -7.99
N ASP A 59 -19.50 8.65 -8.89
CA ASP A 59 -18.81 9.90 -9.20
C ASP A 59 -18.16 9.78 -10.59
N VAL A 60 -17.25 10.68 -10.94
CA VAL A 60 -16.56 10.65 -12.24
C VAL A 60 -15.73 9.37 -12.42
N MET A 61 -15.40 8.69 -11.34
CA MET A 61 -14.66 7.41 -11.35
C MET A 61 -15.61 6.21 -11.31
N GLY A 62 -16.92 6.43 -11.41
CA GLY A 62 -17.92 5.37 -11.34
C GLY A 62 -18.11 4.82 -9.94
N GLY A 63 -17.79 5.62 -8.93
CA GLY A 63 -17.77 5.16 -7.54
C GLY A 63 -16.47 4.47 -7.17
N GLY A 64 -16.25 4.35 -5.89
CA GLY A 64 -15.04 3.71 -5.38
C GLY A 64 -15.00 3.66 -3.86
N VAL A 65 -13.96 3.02 -3.37
CA VAL A 65 -13.66 2.90 -1.93
C VAL A 65 -12.27 3.42 -1.68
N SER A 66 -12.13 4.25 -0.67
CA SER A 66 -10.83 4.69 -0.18
C SER A 66 -10.60 4.07 1.19
N VAL A 67 -9.44 3.50 1.40
CA VAL A 67 -9.01 3.01 2.70
C VAL A 67 -7.69 3.67 3.05
N ASN A 68 -7.65 4.30 4.21
CA ASN A 68 -6.45 4.95 4.70
C ASN A 68 -6.08 4.34 6.06
N ALA A 69 -5.00 3.60 6.08
CA ALA A 69 -4.51 2.94 7.28
C ALA A 69 -3.25 3.62 7.78
N LEU A 70 -3.30 4.07 9.03
CA LEU A 70 -2.13 4.55 9.72
C LEU A 70 -1.40 3.36 10.32
N ILE A 71 -0.16 3.21 9.93
CA ILE A 71 0.72 2.16 10.41
C ILE A 71 1.69 2.80 11.40
N THR A 72 2.12 2.06 12.39
CA THR A 72 3.12 2.60 13.31
C THR A 72 4.31 3.12 12.50
N THR A 73 4.49 4.44 12.50
CA THR A 73 5.51 5.19 11.75
C THR A 73 5.36 5.15 10.24
N SER A 74 4.16 4.82 9.70
CA SER A 74 3.99 4.58 8.26
C SER A 74 2.54 4.71 7.84
N HIS A 75 2.24 4.40 6.58
CA HIS A 75 0.86 4.39 6.09
C HIS A 75 0.67 3.39 4.96
N LEU A 76 -0.58 3.01 4.76
CA LEU A 76 -1.04 2.27 3.60
C LEU A 76 -2.39 2.85 3.17
N THR A 77 -2.43 3.38 1.96
CA THR A 77 -3.62 4.02 1.41
C THR A 77 -3.96 3.44 0.06
N VAL A 78 -5.23 3.15 -0.17
CA VAL A 78 -5.72 2.68 -1.46
C VAL A 78 -6.99 3.41 -1.85
N HIS A 79 -7.17 3.62 -3.15
CA HIS A 79 -8.36 4.19 -3.75
C HIS A 79 -8.77 3.36 -4.94
N THR A 80 -10.03 2.92 -4.99
CA THR A 80 -10.52 2.13 -6.12
C THR A 80 -11.33 3.00 -7.08
N SER A 81 -11.33 2.62 -8.35
CA SER A 81 -12.25 3.14 -9.35
C SER A 81 -13.01 1.99 -9.97
N ARG A 82 -14.32 1.98 -9.79
CA ARG A 82 -15.16 0.94 -10.40
C ARG A 82 -15.17 1.08 -11.91
N LEU A 83 -15.28 2.31 -12.41
CA LEU A 83 -15.39 2.57 -13.85
C LEU A 83 -14.15 2.11 -14.61
N PHE A 84 -12.97 2.47 -14.11
CA PHE A 84 -11.70 2.16 -14.78
C PHE A 84 -11.10 0.85 -14.31
N LYS A 85 -11.70 0.17 -13.33
CA LYS A 85 -11.21 -1.09 -12.76
C LYS A 85 -9.77 -0.98 -12.27
N THR A 86 -9.47 0.13 -11.64
CA THR A 86 -8.13 0.43 -11.13
C THR A 86 -8.13 0.62 -9.62
N VAL A 87 -6.97 0.42 -9.05
CA VAL A 87 -6.70 0.74 -7.65
C VAL A 87 -5.39 1.50 -7.58
N GLU A 88 -5.44 2.68 -6.98
CA GLU A 88 -4.24 3.43 -6.66
C GLU A 88 -3.74 2.99 -5.28
N PHE A 89 -2.47 2.67 -5.19
CA PHE A 89 -1.85 2.08 -4.00
C PHE A 89 -0.68 2.95 -3.58
N ASP A 90 -0.60 3.26 -2.30
CA ASP A 90 0.50 4.04 -1.72
C ASP A 90 0.85 3.44 -0.36
N CYS A 91 2.06 2.90 -0.23
CA CYS A 91 2.53 2.31 1.01
C CYS A 91 3.94 2.77 1.33
N ALA A 92 4.09 3.41 2.47
CA ALA A 92 5.39 3.82 2.98
C ALA A 92 5.64 3.15 4.32
N THR A 93 6.86 2.65 4.51
CA THR A 93 7.26 1.98 5.74
C THR A 93 8.59 2.50 6.25
N CYS A 94 8.73 2.51 7.56
CA CYS A 94 10.00 2.84 8.24
C CYS A 94 10.43 1.63 9.05
N GLY A 95 11.50 0.98 8.61
CA GLY A 95 12.02 -0.20 9.28
C GLY A 95 12.36 -1.31 8.30
N CYS A 96 13.33 -2.13 8.67
CA CYS A 96 13.83 -3.17 7.78
C CYS A 96 12.97 -4.44 7.76
N HIS A 97 12.01 -4.55 8.68
CA HIS A 97 11.17 -5.75 8.78
C HIS A 97 9.82 -5.61 8.07
N SER A 98 9.44 -4.40 7.69
CA SER A 98 8.19 -4.16 6.97
C SER A 98 8.46 -4.18 5.47
N ASP A 99 7.52 -4.75 4.71
CA ASP A 99 7.69 -4.94 3.27
C ASP A 99 6.50 -4.40 2.49
N PRO A 100 6.60 -3.18 1.94
CA PRO A 100 5.50 -2.62 1.14
C PRO A 100 5.20 -3.42 -0.13
N TRP A 101 6.19 -4.17 -0.64
CA TRP A 101 5.98 -5.03 -1.81
C TRP A 101 5.07 -6.20 -1.50
N ALA A 102 5.18 -6.77 -0.29
CA ALA A 102 4.27 -7.83 0.16
C ALA A 102 2.84 -7.30 0.29
N ALA A 103 2.66 -6.06 0.72
CA ALA A 103 1.35 -5.43 0.74
C ALA A 103 0.79 -5.27 -0.67
N LEU A 104 1.59 -4.80 -1.61
CA LEU A 104 1.19 -4.65 -3.01
C LEU A 104 0.78 -5.99 -3.62
N GLU A 105 1.57 -7.04 -3.38
CA GLU A 105 1.26 -8.38 -3.87
C GLU A 105 -0.06 -8.91 -3.31
N THR A 106 -0.35 -8.62 -2.05
CA THR A 106 -1.63 -8.99 -1.44
C THR A 106 -2.80 -8.36 -2.19
N PHE A 107 -2.72 -7.07 -2.49
CA PHE A 107 -3.76 -6.39 -3.26
C PHE A 107 -3.85 -6.93 -4.68
N LYS A 108 -2.72 -7.14 -5.33
CA LYS A 108 -2.70 -7.68 -6.69
C LYS A 108 -3.46 -9.01 -6.78
N ARG A 109 -3.22 -9.92 -5.85
CA ARG A 109 -3.87 -11.23 -5.83
C ARG A 109 -5.34 -11.12 -5.47
N ALA A 110 -5.67 -10.40 -4.40
CA ALA A 110 -7.04 -10.28 -3.92
C ALA A 110 -7.94 -9.60 -4.94
N LEU A 111 -7.43 -8.60 -5.64
CA LEU A 111 -8.18 -7.84 -6.64
C LEU A 111 -8.07 -8.43 -8.04
N ARG A 112 -7.27 -9.46 -8.19
CA ARG A 112 -7.08 -10.13 -9.48
C ARG A 112 -6.67 -9.14 -10.58
N ALA A 113 -5.75 -8.25 -10.24
CA ALA A 113 -5.26 -7.26 -11.16
C ALA A 113 -4.48 -7.93 -12.29
N SER A 114 -4.74 -7.50 -13.53
CA SER A 114 -4.04 -8.03 -14.70
C SER A 114 -2.71 -7.35 -14.93
N HIS A 115 -2.52 -6.15 -14.39
CA HIS A 115 -1.31 -5.37 -14.61
C HIS A 115 -1.05 -4.45 -13.42
N VAL A 116 0.23 -4.25 -13.10
CA VAL A 116 0.66 -3.32 -12.06
C VAL A 116 1.71 -2.40 -12.64
N THR A 117 1.45 -1.10 -12.55
CA THR A 117 2.40 -0.08 -12.97
C THR A 117 2.99 0.58 -11.72
N ILE A 118 4.29 0.54 -11.57
CA ILE A 118 4.98 1.23 -10.47
C ILE A 118 5.16 2.68 -10.86
N GLN A 119 4.50 3.57 -10.13
CA GLN A 119 4.57 5.01 -10.38
C GLN A 119 5.78 5.64 -9.69
N TYR A 120 6.12 5.11 -8.53
CA TYR A 120 7.24 5.58 -7.75
C TYR A 120 7.71 4.48 -6.81
N GLU A 121 9.02 4.35 -6.66
CA GLU A 121 9.58 3.51 -5.62
C GLU A 121 10.82 4.16 -5.03
N HIS A 122 10.94 4.01 -3.72
CA HIS A 122 12.15 4.29 -2.98
C HIS A 122 12.36 3.14 -2.00
N ASP A 123 13.52 2.55 -1.97
CA ASP A 123 13.79 1.42 -1.10
C ASP A 123 15.23 1.53 -0.60
N ASP A 124 15.38 2.00 0.64
CA ASP A 124 16.70 2.16 1.24
C ASP A 124 17.45 0.83 1.34
N LEU A 125 16.73 -0.29 1.55
CA LEU A 125 17.37 -1.61 1.61
C LEU A 125 17.92 -2.00 0.24
N LYS A 126 17.15 -1.77 -0.80
CA LYS A 126 17.54 -2.05 -2.18
C LYS A 126 18.72 -1.18 -2.60
N SER A 127 18.65 0.10 -2.27
CA SER A 127 19.72 1.05 -2.56
C SER A 127 21.02 0.66 -1.85
N GLN A 128 20.93 0.24 -0.60
CA GLN A 128 22.09 -0.20 0.16
C GLN A 128 22.78 -1.40 -0.50
N VAL A 129 21.98 -2.34 -1.01
CA VAL A 129 22.51 -3.51 -1.70
C VAL A 129 23.22 -3.12 -3.00
N LEU A 130 22.65 -2.14 -3.73
CA LEU A 130 23.14 -1.79 -5.06
C LEU A 130 24.25 -0.75 -5.07
N THR A 131 24.26 0.17 -4.14
CA THR A 131 25.08 1.37 -4.21
C THR A 131 26.08 1.53 -3.08
N VAL A 132 25.84 0.90 -1.95
CA VAL A 132 26.70 1.03 -0.79
C VAL A 132 27.71 -0.09 -0.77
N PRO A 133 29.00 0.21 -0.71
CA PRO A 133 30.00 -0.85 -0.50
C PRO A 133 29.72 -1.56 0.83
N PRO A 134 30.34 -2.71 1.05
CA PRO A 134 30.15 -3.45 2.29
C PRO A 134 30.23 -2.51 3.49
N ILE A 135 29.29 -2.69 4.39
CA ILE A 135 29.16 -1.78 5.51
C ILE A 135 30.41 -1.80 6.34
N ARG A 136 30.88 -0.62 6.59
CA ARG A 136 31.95 -0.44 7.55
C ARG A 136 31.34 -0.47 8.94
N SER A 137 31.90 -1.31 9.74
CA SER A 137 31.50 -1.41 11.14
C SER A 137 31.80 -0.14 11.89
#